data_9a869853ad65ccf930c6617d9b1bf2ca
#
_entry.id   9a869853ad65ccf930c6617d9b1bf2ca
#
_cell.length_a   1.000
_cell.length_b   1.000
_cell.length_c   1.000
_cell.angle_alpha   90.00
_cell.angle_beta   90.00
_cell.angle_gamma   90.00
#
_symmetry.space_group_name_H-M   'P 1'
#
loop_
_entity.id
_entity.type
_entity.pdbx_description
1 polymer ?
#
loop_
_entity_poly.entity_id
_entity_poly.type
_entity_poly.pdbx_seq_one_letter_code
_entity_poly.pdbx_strand_id
1 'polypeptide(L)'
;MQRNLISSYISALAISILLLFASTPTFAQSKVKKVIAQADTIPLLRGMAISVDAFGAGQMLLGDYGQYEAALRINLKDKYFPVVELGLGKADAKDEGTNLHYKTSAPYGRIGLDWNLMKNKHDIYRLYGGLRYAFTSYKYDLTGPEITDPIWGTTSPYEAKDISCNYHWMEILFGVDAKIWGPFRMGWSVRYKRRIAHNDGELGNAWYVPGFGKQGNSRFGGTFNIAYEF
;
A
#
# COMPACT_ATOMS: atom_id res chain seq x y z
N MET A 1 -32.76 -10.51 18.04
CA MET A 1 -33.40 -10.83 16.75
C MET A 1 -32.92 -10.00 15.55
N GLN A 2 -32.13 -8.93 15.72
CA GLN A 2 -31.64 -8.06 14.62
C GLN A 2 -30.34 -8.53 13.92
N ARG A 3 -29.56 -9.43 14.52
CA ARG A 3 -28.27 -9.88 13.91
C ARG A 3 -28.42 -10.75 12.67
N ASN A 4 -29.53 -11.43 12.48
CA ASN A 4 -29.75 -12.33 11.34
C ASN A 4 -30.16 -11.60 10.05
N LEU A 5 -30.73 -10.41 10.15
CA LEU A 5 -31.16 -9.62 8.99
C LEU A 5 -29.97 -9.04 8.24
N ILE A 6 -28.96 -8.50 8.94
CA ILE A 6 -27.78 -7.91 8.33
C ILE A 6 -26.95 -8.97 7.57
N SER A 7 -26.81 -10.17 8.16
CA SER A 7 -26.15 -11.30 7.49
C SER A 7 -26.84 -11.71 6.19
N SER A 8 -28.19 -11.69 6.19
CA SER A 8 -29.00 -12.04 5.02
C SER A 8 -28.82 -11.03 3.86
N TYR A 9 -28.75 -9.74 4.18
CA TYR A 9 -28.52 -8.70 3.14
C TYR A 9 -27.11 -8.76 2.57
N ILE A 10 -26.09 -9.05 3.40
CA ILE A 10 -24.70 -9.22 2.94
C ILE A 10 -24.59 -10.43 2.02
N SER A 11 -25.26 -11.54 2.36
CA SER A 11 -25.28 -12.75 1.52
C SER A 11 -26.00 -12.50 0.20
N ALA A 12 -27.13 -11.79 0.21
CA ALA A 12 -27.88 -11.42 -0.99
C ALA A 12 -27.07 -10.50 -1.91
N LEU A 13 -26.34 -9.53 -1.34
CA LEU A 13 -25.46 -8.63 -2.10
C LEU A 13 -24.30 -9.40 -2.73
N ALA A 14 -23.69 -10.31 -1.99
CA ALA A 14 -22.59 -11.15 -2.50
C ALA A 14 -23.05 -12.07 -3.65
N ILE A 15 -24.24 -12.66 -3.53
CA ILE A 15 -24.86 -13.51 -4.58
C ILE A 15 -25.20 -12.66 -5.81
N SER A 16 -25.73 -11.45 -5.63
CA SER A 16 -26.04 -10.53 -6.74
C SER A 16 -24.79 -10.13 -7.53
N ILE A 17 -23.68 -9.86 -6.83
CA ILE A 17 -22.39 -9.55 -7.46
C ILE A 17 -21.85 -10.79 -8.19
N LEU A 18 -21.97 -11.98 -7.62
CA LEU A 18 -21.54 -13.22 -8.24
C LEU A 18 -22.34 -13.54 -9.52
N LEU A 19 -23.64 -13.28 -9.52
CA LEU A 19 -24.53 -13.44 -10.68
C LEU A 19 -24.23 -12.43 -11.80
N LEU A 20 -23.80 -11.21 -11.46
CA LEU A 20 -23.35 -10.22 -12.45
C LEU A 20 -22.05 -10.67 -13.16
N PHE A 21 -21.17 -11.39 -12.49
CA PHE A 21 -19.98 -11.99 -13.12
C PHE A 21 -20.25 -13.30 -13.85
N ALA A 22 -21.36 -13.99 -13.54
CA ALA A 22 -21.75 -15.24 -14.19
C ALA A 22 -22.54 -15.04 -15.50
N SER A 23 -22.99 -13.81 -15.81
CA SER A 23 -23.54 -13.48 -17.11
C SER A 23 -22.44 -13.45 -18.16
N THR A 24 -22.00 -14.63 -18.62
CA THR A 24 -21.17 -14.74 -19.81
C THR A 24 -21.98 -14.25 -21.01
N PRO A 25 -21.55 -13.20 -21.72
CA PRO A 25 -22.18 -12.85 -22.97
C PRO A 25 -22.01 -14.03 -23.92
N THR A 26 -23.14 -14.63 -24.34
CA THR A 26 -23.16 -15.60 -25.44
C THR A 26 -22.77 -14.86 -26.71
N PHE A 27 -21.48 -14.81 -26.98
CA PHE A 27 -21.00 -14.33 -28.29
C PHE A 27 -21.43 -15.36 -29.32
N ALA A 28 -22.44 -15.00 -30.13
CA ALA A 28 -22.72 -15.69 -31.35
C ALA A 28 -21.42 -15.85 -32.14
N GLN A 29 -21.08 -17.08 -32.49
CA GLN A 29 -19.86 -17.41 -33.25
C GLN A 29 -19.89 -16.70 -34.60
N SER A 30 -19.39 -15.51 -34.65
CA SER A 30 -18.94 -14.88 -35.88
C SER A 30 -17.71 -15.66 -36.35
N LYS A 31 -17.74 -16.17 -37.57
CA LYS A 31 -16.61 -16.85 -38.24
C LYS A 31 -15.34 -16.06 -38.02
N VAL A 32 -14.51 -16.51 -37.10
CA VAL A 32 -13.21 -15.93 -36.84
C VAL A 32 -12.37 -16.18 -38.11
N LYS A 33 -12.19 -15.14 -38.93
CA LYS A 33 -11.02 -15.09 -39.82
C LYS A 33 -9.82 -15.30 -38.90
N LYS A 34 -9.06 -16.38 -39.12
CA LYS A 34 -7.75 -16.58 -38.54
C LYS A 34 -6.90 -15.34 -38.92
N VAL A 35 -6.97 -14.33 -38.10
CA VAL A 35 -5.95 -13.28 -38.10
C VAL A 35 -4.72 -14.04 -37.62
N ILE A 36 -3.79 -14.28 -38.55
CA ILE A 36 -2.44 -14.72 -38.25
C ILE A 36 -1.99 -13.72 -37.18
N ALA A 37 -1.85 -14.18 -35.95
CA ALA A 37 -1.36 -13.37 -34.87
C ALA A 37 0.04 -12.90 -35.34
N GLN A 38 0.15 -11.63 -35.72
CA GLN A 38 1.43 -11.01 -35.94
C GLN A 38 2.21 -11.29 -34.68
N ALA A 39 3.30 -12.04 -34.83
CA ALA A 39 4.19 -12.33 -33.71
C ALA A 39 4.55 -10.99 -33.08
N ASP A 40 4.24 -10.86 -31.81
CA ASP A 40 4.46 -9.64 -31.05
C ASP A 40 5.98 -9.40 -31.02
N THR A 41 6.49 -8.59 -31.96
CA THR A 41 7.91 -8.33 -32.18
C THR A 41 8.50 -7.44 -31.09
N ILE A 42 7.71 -7.13 -30.04
CA ILE A 42 8.12 -6.28 -28.96
C ILE A 42 9.10 -7.04 -28.04
N PRO A 43 10.28 -6.46 -27.77
CA PRO A 43 11.25 -7.09 -26.88
C PRO A 43 10.67 -7.35 -25.49
N LEU A 44 11.10 -8.44 -24.87
CA LEU A 44 10.63 -8.82 -23.53
C LEU A 44 10.87 -7.70 -22.52
N LEU A 45 12.08 -7.18 -22.46
CA LEU A 45 12.46 -6.01 -21.67
C LEU A 45 12.29 -4.76 -22.52
N ARG A 46 11.39 -3.88 -22.11
CA ARG A 46 11.09 -2.65 -22.84
C ARG A 46 11.66 -1.40 -22.17
N GLY A 47 12.04 -1.49 -20.92
CA GLY A 47 12.62 -0.39 -20.16
C GLY A 47 12.47 -0.60 -18.66
N MET A 48 12.97 0.36 -17.92
CA MET A 48 12.87 0.43 -16.48
C MET A 48 12.38 1.82 -16.09
N ALA A 49 11.77 1.94 -14.93
CA ALA A 49 11.36 3.22 -14.37
C ALA A 49 11.73 3.29 -12.89
N ILE A 50 12.28 4.43 -12.50
CA ILE A 50 12.46 4.78 -11.09
C ILE A 50 11.40 5.81 -10.74
N SER A 51 10.72 5.64 -9.62
CA SER A 51 9.71 6.57 -9.15
C SER A 51 9.86 6.91 -7.68
N VAL A 52 9.34 8.09 -7.32
CA VAL A 52 9.24 8.56 -5.93
C VAL A 52 7.79 8.89 -5.61
N ASP A 53 7.38 8.63 -4.36
CA ASP A 53 6.04 8.97 -3.87
C ASP A 53 6.04 10.39 -3.30
N ALA A 54 5.46 11.33 -4.06
CA ALA A 54 5.35 12.72 -3.63
C ALA A 54 4.25 12.93 -2.59
N PHE A 55 3.20 12.07 -2.56
CA PHE A 55 2.13 12.17 -1.57
C PHE A 55 2.64 11.81 -0.17
N GLY A 56 3.34 10.68 -0.04
CA GLY A 56 3.95 10.26 1.23
C GLY A 56 4.99 11.25 1.73
N ALA A 57 5.80 11.82 0.83
CA ALA A 57 6.76 12.87 1.16
C ALA A 57 6.06 14.16 1.66
N GLY A 58 4.97 14.57 1.00
CA GLY A 58 4.16 15.71 1.43
C GLY A 58 3.53 15.49 2.81
N GLN A 59 3.04 14.29 3.09
CA GLN A 59 2.48 13.92 4.38
C GLN A 59 3.54 14.00 5.51
N MET A 60 4.81 13.64 5.19
CA MET A 60 5.92 13.75 6.12
C MET A 60 6.27 15.21 6.47
N LEU A 61 6.09 16.13 5.54
CA LEU A 61 6.40 17.54 5.73
C LEU A 61 5.29 18.30 6.48
N LEU A 62 4.04 17.85 6.37
CA LEU A 62 2.87 18.58 6.85
C LEU A 62 2.18 17.91 8.05
N GLY A 63 2.58 16.69 8.42
CA GLY A 63 1.92 15.92 9.48
C GLY A 63 2.89 15.27 10.45
N ASP A 64 2.31 14.65 11.48
CA ASP A 64 3.03 13.95 12.56
C ASP A 64 3.55 12.59 12.12
N TYR A 65 3.21 12.14 10.92
CA TYR A 65 3.70 10.88 10.33
C TYR A 65 3.70 10.96 8.81
N GLY A 66 4.53 10.16 8.20
CA GLY A 66 4.64 10.07 6.73
C GLY A 66 5.69 9.07 6.30
N GLN A 67 5.96 9.06 5.01
CA GLN A 67 6.93 8.14 4.44
C GLN A 67 7.63 8.76 3.23
N TYR A 68 8.90 8.44 3.08
CA TYR A 68 9.63 8.60 1.83
C TYR A 68 9.72 7.24 1.16
N GLU A 69 9.38 7.16 -0.12
CA GLU A 69 9.37 5.92 -0.86
C GLU A 69 9.95 6.11 -2.25
N ALA A 70 10.80 5.18 -2.64
CA ALA A 70 11.28 5.05 -4.02
C ALA A 70 10.96 3.65 -4.54
N ALA A 71 10.64 3.55 -5.82
CA ALA A 71 10.31 2.28 -6.46
C ALA A 71 11.10 2.12 -7.76
N LEU A 72 11.52 0.88 -8.01
CA LEU A 72 12.04 0.42 -9.28
C LEU A 72 11.00 -0.49 -9.94
N ARG A 73 10.58 -0.13 -11.15
CA ARG A 73 9.62 -0.88 -11.96
C ARG A 73 10.30 -1.34 -13.24
N ILE A 74 10.17 -2.62 -13.58
CA ILE A 74 10.68 -3.20 -14.83
C ILE A 74 9.51 -3.38 -15.79
N ASN A 75 9.66 -2.91 -17.03
CA ASN A 75 8.61 -3.02 -18.05
C ASN A 75 8.82 -4.27 -18.90
N LEU A 76 7.94 -5.26 -18.75
CA LEU A 76 7.93 -6.48 -19.55
C LEU A 76 6.76 -6.43 -20.54
N LYS A 77 7.07 -6.16 -21.82
CA LYS A 77 6.11 -6.11 -22.95
C LYS A 77 4.93 -5.15 -22.73
N ASP A 78 5.08 -4.10 -21.92
CA ASP A 78 4.00 -3.19 -21.49
C ASP A 78 2.81 -3.89 -20.80
N LYS A 79 2.96 -5.15 -20.46
CA LYS A 79 1.90 -5.97 -19.87
C LYS A 79 2.12 -6.25 -18.39
N TYR A 80 3.35 -6.60 -18.02
CA TYR A 80 3.72 -6.95 -16.65
C TYR A 80 4.81 -6.02 -16.17
N PHE A 81 4.69 -5.60 -14.93
CA PHE A 81 5.64 -4.68 -14.30
C PHE A 81 6.04 -5.23 -12.93
N PRO A 82 7.08 -6.07 -12.84
CA PRO A 82 7.71 -6.36 -11.55
C PRO A 82 8.17 -5.07 -10.89
N VAL A 83 7.91 -4.94 -9.58
CA VAL A 83 8.20 -3.72 -8.82
C VAL A 83 8.83 -4.09 -7.49
N VAL A 84 9.86 -3.33 -7.13
CA VAL A 84 10.47 -3.31 -5.80
C VAL A 84 10.36 -1.89 -5.28
N GLU A 85 9.82 -1.75 -4.08
CA GLU A 85 9.66 -0.45 -3.42
C GLU A 85 10.43 -0.48 -2.09
N LEU A 86 11.19 0.58 -1.82
CA LEU A 86 11.90 0.78 -0.57
C LEU A 86 11.52 2.14 -0.01
N GLY A 87 11.25 2.18 1.27
CA GLY A 87 10.86 3.42 1.91
C GLY A 87 11.34 3.54 3.35
N LEU A 88 11.23 4.75 3.87
CA LEU A 88 11.48 5.12 5.25
C LEU A 88 10.21 5.74 5.81
N GLY A 89 9.58 5.07 6.77
CA GLY A 89 8.41 5.60 7.48
C GLY A 89 8.83 6.21 8.80
N LYS A 90 8.27 7.38 9.12
CA LYS A 90 8.48 8.07 10.40
C LYS A 90 7.17 8.49 11.00
N ALA A 91 7.11 8.49 12.31
CA ALA A 91 6.05 9.13 13.07
C ALA A 91 6.64 9.76 14.34
N ASP A 92 6.14 10.95 14.67
CA ASP A 92 6.48 11.71 15.87
C ASP A 92 5.19 12.42 16.28
N ALA A 93 4.38 11.76 17.11
CA ALA A 93 3.04 12.20 17.44
C ALA A 93 2.81 12.24 18.94
N LYS A 94 2.20 13.34 19.40
CA LYS A 94 1.76 13.49 20.79
C LYS A 94 0.24 13.46 20.84
N ASP A 95 -0.31 12.59 21.69
CA ASP A 95 -1.73 12.56 21.99
C ASP A 95 -2.04 13.58 23.08
N GLU A 96 -2.87 14.58 22.74
CA GLU A 96 -3.24 15.65 23.66
C GLU A 96 -4.12 15.16 24.85
N GLY A 97 -4.85 14.06 24.65
CA GLY A 97 -5.74 13.51 25.67
C GLY A 97 -4.99 12.73 26.77
N THR A 98 -4.04 11.91 26.36
CA THR A 98 -3.25 11.06 27.27
C THR A 98 -1.86 11.62 27.57
N ASN A 99 -1.43 12.66 26.86
CA ASN A 99 -0.06 13.19 26.85
C ASN A 99 1.01 12.14 26.53
N LEU A 100 0.63 11.04 25.88
CA LEU A 100 1.57 10.05 25.40
C LEU A 100 2.23 10.57 24.10
N HIS A 101 3.54 10.44 24.04
CA HIS A 101 4.35 10.79 22.89
C HIS A 101 4.91 9.51 22.26
N TYR A 102 4.55 9.28 21.02
CA TYR A 102 4.97 8.13 20.22
C TYR A 102 5.98 8.54 19.17
N LYS A 103 7.10 7.84 19.10
CA LYS A 103 8.14 8.11 18.11
C LYS A 103 8.65 6.84 17.48
N THR A 104 8.76 6.83 16.15
CA THR A 104 9.37 5.73 15.38
C THR A 104 9.97 6.24 14.09
N SER A 105 11.01 5.54 13.63
CA SER A 105 11.60 5.75 12.30
C SER A 105 12.26 4.46 11.85
N ALA A 106 11.74 3.84 10.79
CA ALA A 106 12.31 2.61 10.27
C ALA A 106 12.10 2.43 8.77
N PRO A 107 12.98 1.67 8.11
CA PRO A 107 12.82 1.28 6.73
C PRO A 107 11.74 0.22 6.57
N TYR A 108 11.14 0.17 5.38
CA TYR A 108 10.25 -0.90 4.95
C TYR A 108 10.53 -1.26 3.51
N GLY A 109 10.17 -2.47 3.13
CA GLY A 109 10.31 -2.97 1.78
C GLY A 109 9.00 -3.55 1.25
N ARG A 110 8.79 -3.44 -0.06
CA ARG A 110 7.70 -4.09 -0.79
C ARG A 110 8.22 -4.70 -2.07
N ILE A 111 7.67 -5.84 -2.41
CA ILE A 111 7.92 -6.50 -3.69
C ILE A 111 6.58 -6.94 -4.29
N GLY A 112 6.45 -6.82 -5.59
CA GLY A 112 5.20 -7.18 -6.23
C GLY A 112 5.21 -7.10 -7.75
N LEU A 113 4.01 -7.20 -8.29
CA LEU A 113 3.78 -7.24 -9.73
C LEU A 113 2.55 -6.39 -10.06
N ASP A 114 2.68 -5.53 -11.07
CA ASP A 114 1.56 -4.81 -11.67
C ASP A 114 1.22 -5.40 -13.03
N TRP A 115 -0.07 -5.34 -13.38
CA TRP A 115 -0.60 -5.74 -14.68
C TRP A 115 -1.23 -4.55 -15.35
N ASN A 116 -0.85 -4.29 -16.59
CA ASN A 116 -1.54 -3.30 -17.41
C ASN A 116 -2.93 -3.83 -17.81
N LEU A 117 -3.97 -3.17 -17.35
CA LEU A 117 -5.37 -3.52 -17.60
C LEU A 117 -5.91 -2.93 -18.91
N MET A 118 -5.19 -1.99 -19.52
CA MET A 118 -5.61 -1.34 -20.76
C MET A 118 -5.72 -2.36 -21.89
N LYS A 119 -6.71 -2.19 -22.77
CA LYS A 119 -6.85 -2.98 -23.99
C LYS A 119 -5.68 -2.72 -24.94
N ASN A 120 -5.34 -1.46 -25.16
CA ASN A 120 -4.11 -1.06 -25.83
C ASN A 120 -2.97 -0.98 -24.82
N LYS A 121 -2.04 -1.94 -24.86
CA LYS A 121 -0.94 -2.03 -23.89
C LYS A 121 0.16 -0.97 -24.11
N HIS A 122 0.23 -0.42 -25.31
CA HIS A 122 1.31 0.47 -25.74
C HIS A 122 0.93 1.95 -25.71
N ASP A 123 -0.15 2.29 -25.01
CA ASP A 123 -0.62 3.65 -24.87
C ASP A 123 0.31 4.49 -23.98
N ILE A 124 0.23 5.81 -24.16
CA ILE A 124 0.89 6.77 -23.26
C ILE A 124 0.31 6.73 -21.85
N TYR A 125 -0.97 6.32 -21.73
CA TYR A 125 -1.68 6.09 -20.46
C TYR A 125 -1.56 4.62 -20.08
N ARG A 126 -1.52 4.35 -18.77
CA ARG A 126 -1.59 3.01 -18.21
C ARG A 126 -2.61 2.99 -17.10
N LEU A 127 -3.56 2.06 -17.18
CA LEU A 127 -4.39 1.64 -16.06
C LEU A 127 -3.84 0.30 -15.59
N TYR A 128 -3.48 0.19 -14.34
CA TYR A 128 -2.87 -1.02 -13.82
C TYR A 128 -3.48 -1.46 -12.50
N GLY A 129 -3.51 -2.76 -12.31
CA GLY A 129 -3.78 -3.40 -11.04
C GLY A 129 -2.54 -4.13 -10.57
N GLY A 130 -2.34 -4.29 -9.27
CA GLY A 130 -1.16 -4.95 -8.77
C GLY A 130 -1.33 -5.57 -7.39
N LEU A 131 -0.39 -6.45 -7.08
CA LEU A 131 -0.25 -7.09 -5.78
C LEU A 131 1.13 -6.78 -5.22
N ARG A 132 1.20 -6.56 -3.90
CA ARG A 132 2.45 -6.36 -3.15
C ARG A 132 2.46 -7.25 -1.93
N TYR A 133 3.62 -7.78 -1.64
CA TYR A 133 3.98 -8.26 -0.32
C TYR A 133 4.94 -7.25 0.31
N ALA A 134 4.70 -6.91 1.56
CA ALA A 134 5.41 -5.86 2.25
C ALA A 134 5.79 -6.29 3.67
N PHE A 135 6.92 -5.75 4.15
CA PHE A 135 7.41 -6.03 5.48
C PHE A 135 8.21 -4.85 6.05
N THR A 136 8.20 -4.77 7.36
CA THR A 136 9.06 -3.87 8.13
C THR A 136 9.44 -4.50 9.46
N SER A 137 10.65 -4.19 9.91
CA SER A 137 11.10 -4.42 11.28
C SER A 137 11.48 -3.06 11.85
N TYR A 138 10.86 -2.68 12.95
CA TYR A 138 10.99 -1.33 13.49
C TYR A 138 11.01 -1.34 15.00
N LYS A 139 11.49 -0.21 15.55
CA LYS A 139 11.42 0.07 16.96
C LYS A 139 10.63 1.34 17.18
N TYR A 140 9.97 1.43 18.31
CA TYR A 140 9.31 2.66 18.72
C TYR A 140 9.61 3.00 20.17
N ASP A 141 9.51 4.29 20.47
CA ASP A 141 9.61 4.85 21.79
C ASP A 141 8.23 5.39 22.19
N LEU A 142 7.87 5.16 23.44
CA LEU A 142 6.66 5.70 24.04
C LEU A 142 7.03 6.38 25.33
N THR A 143 6.73 7.67 25.44
CA THR A 143 6.94 8.46 26.65
C THR A 143 5.62 9.08 27.10
N GLY A 144 5.40 9.17 28.38
CA GLY A 144 4.18 9.70 28.95
C GLY A 144 4.42 10.58 30.16
N PRO A 145 3.37 11.10 30.76
CA PRO A 145 3.47 11.87 31.99
C PRO A 145 4.02 11.01 33.14
N GLU A 146 4.63 11.66 34.09
CA GLU A 146 5.11 11.00 35.30
C GLU A 146 3.97 10.32 36.07
N ILE A 147 4.22 9.10 36.53
CA ILE A 147 3.28 8.35 37.37
C ILE A 147 3.69 8.56 38.82
N THR A 148 2.78 9.12 39.61
CA THR A 148 3.01 9.30 41.04
C THR A 148 2.37 8.14 41.82
N ASP A 149 3.16 7.46 42.63
CA ASP A 149 2.67 6.43 43.53
C ASP A 149 1.77 7.09 44.61
N PRO A 150 0.50 6.69 44.68
CA PRO A 150 -0.45 7.31 45.66
C PRO A 150 -0.15 6.96 47.11
N ILE A 151 0.65 5.96 47.40
CA ILE A 151 0.98 5.49 48.75
C ILE A 151 2.28 6.11 49.25
N TRP A 152 3.32 6.07 48.40
CA TRP A 152 4.69 6.48 48.77
C TRP A 152 5.06 7.87 48.25
N GLY A 153 4.22 8.49 47.42
CA GLY A 153 4.46 9.82 46.86
C GLY A 153 5.68 9.92 45.90
N THR A 154 6.26 8.78 45.54
CA THR A 154 7.37 8.73 44.59
C THR A 154 6.85 8.90 43.18
N THR A 155 7.54 9.72 42.38
CA THR A 155 7.24 9.90 40.95
C THR A 155 8.22 9.11 40.10
N SER A 156 7.70 8.46 39.06
CA SER A 156 8.49 7.73 38.07
C SER A 156 8.07 8.14 36.67
N PRO A 157 9.04 8.43 35.77
CA PRO A 157 8.72 8.72 34.37
C PRO A 157 8.13 7.48 33.71
N TYR A 158 7.01 7.66 32.96
CA TYR A 158 6.50 6.61 32.08
C TYR A 158 7.27 6.64 30.75
N GLU A 159 8.24 5.75 30.64
CA GLU A 159 9.11 5.69 29.49
C GLU A 159 9.35 4.24 29.05
N ALA A 160 9.05 3.94 27.80
CA ALA A 160 9.35 2.66 27.16
C ALA A 160 10.10 2.95 25.85
N LYS A 161 11.35 2.51 25.78
CA LYS A 161 12.24 2.75 24.66
C LYS A 161 12.59 1.48 23.92
N ASP A 162 12.89 1.63 22.64
CA ASP A 162 13.41 0.55 21.79
C ASP A 162 12.49 -0.68 21.68
N ILE A 163 11.18 -0.52 21.81
CA ILE A 163 10.23 -1.61 21.68
C ILE A 163 10.28 -2.15 20.26
N SER A 164 10.80 -3.38 20.13
CA SER A 164 11.05 -4.02 18.84
C SER A 164 9.79 -4.71 18.31
N CYS A 165 9.43 -4.39 17.08
CA CYS A 165 8.25 -4.90 16.38
C CYS A 165 8.57 -5.36 14.98
N ASN A 166 7.77 -6.28 14.47
CA ASN A 166 7.78 -6.61 13.05
C ASN A 166 6.37 -6.67 12.50
N TYR A 167 6.23 -6.40 11.20
CA TYR A 167 4.94 -6.32 10.55
C TYR A 167 5.02 -6.78 9.10
N HIS A 168 4.10 -7.64 8.71
CA HIS A 168 3.98 -8.19 7.36
C HIS A 168 2.57 -7.99 6.86
N TRP A 169 2.44 -7.52 5.62
CA TRP A 169 1.12 -7.28 5.01
C TRP A 169 1.13 -7.52 3.51
N MET A 170 -0.05 -7.70 2.96
CA MET A 170 -0.28 -7.70 1.52
C MET A 170 -1.04 -6.43 1.11
N GLU A 171 -0.80 -5.99 -0.12
CA GLU A 171 -1.50 -4.88 -0.72
C GLU A 171 -2.09 -5.30 -2.07
N ILE A 172 -3.32 -4.88 -2.31
CA ILE A 172 -3.94 -4.85 -3.63
C ILE A 172 -4.00 -3.39 -4.02
N LEU A 173 -3.58 -3.09 -5.23
CA LEU A 173 -3.58 -1.71 -5.71
C LEU A 173 -4.19 -1.58 -7.10
N PHE A 174 -4.75 -0.40 -7.32
CA PHE A 174 -5.16 0.08 -8.63
C PHE A 174 -4.58 1.46 -8.84
N GLY A 175 -4.07 1.71 -10.06
CA GLY A 175 -3.45 2.98 -10.36
C GLY A 175 -3.55 3.32 -11.84
N VAL A 176 -3.37 4.60 -12.07
CA VAL A 176 -3.26 5.20 -13.40
C VAL A 176 -1.96 5.97 -13.48
N ASP A 177 -1.25 5.84 -14.56
CA ASP A 177 -0.12 6.70 -14.87
C ASP A 177 -0.15 7.14 -16.33
N ALA A 178 0.39 8.33 -16.56
CA ALA A 178 0.48 8.94 -17.87
C ALA A 178 1.90 9.44 -18.13
N LYS A 179 2.34 9.31 -19.37
CA LYS A 179 3.56 9.96 -19.85
C LYS A 179 3.25 11.44 -20.08
N ILE A 180 3.93 12.31 -19.34
CA ILE A 180 3.66 13.75 -19.37
C ILE A 180 4.62 14.44 -20.34
N TRP A 181 5.92 14.20 -20.19
CA TRP A 181 6.92 14.82 -21.02
C TRP A 181 8.21 13.97 -21.08
N GLY A 182 8.68 13.66 -22.30
CA GLY A 182 9.90 12.88 -22.51
C GLY A 182 9.87 11.55 -21.70
N PRO A 183 10.82 11.30 -20.82
CA PRO A 183 10.88 10.10 -19.99
C PRO A 183 10.03 10.18 -18.71
N PHE A 184 9.41 11.35 -18.43
CA PHE A 184 8.67 11.57 -17.19
C PHE A 184 7.24 11.06 -17.28
N ARG A 185 6.85 10.33 -16.26
CA ARG A 185 5.49 9.84 -16.02
C ARG A 185 5.00 10.30 -14.64
N MET A 186 3.72 10.55 -14.54
CA MET A 186 3.04 10.85 -13.28
C MET A 186 1.83 9.96 -13.13
N GLY A 187 1.51 9.58 -11.91
CA GLY A 187 0.39 8.69 -11.68
C GLY A 187 -0.09 8.66 -10.25
N TRP A 188 -1.34 8.24 -10.11
CA TRP A 188 -1.97 7.99 -8.82
C TRP A 188 -2.22 6.50 -8.63
N SER A 189 -2.11 6.05 -7.40
CA SER A 189 -2.62 4.73 -7.05
C SER A 189 -3.36 4.75 -5.73
N VAL A 190 -4.38 3.89 -5.65
CA VAL A 190 -5.09 3.56 -4.41
C VAL A 190 -4.69 2.17 -4.01
N ARG A 191 -4.40 1.97 -2.73
CA ARG A 191 -3.90 0.72 -2.17
C ARG A 191 -4.80 0.27 -1.02
N TYR A 192 -5.21 -0.98 -1.05
CA TYR A 192 -5.81 -1.66 0.09
C TYR A 192 -4.76 -2.58 0.71
N LYS A 193 -4.43 -2.33 1.97
CA LYS A 193 -3.42 -3.05 2.73
C LYS A 193 -4.11 -3.97 3.73
N ARG A 194 -3.68 -5.23 3.80
CA ARG A 194 -4.18 -6.23 4.76
C ARG A 194 -3.03 -6.86 5.52
N ARG A 195 -3.05 -6.74 6.84
CA ARG A 195 -2.08 -7.38 7.73
C ARG A 195 -2.18 -8.90 7.64
N ILE A 196 -1.03 -9.57 7.59
CA ILE A 196 -0.91 -11.03 7.57
C ILE A 196 -0.34 -11.52 8.89
N ALA A 197 0.82 -10.99 9.28
CA ALA A 197 1.52 -11.36 10.49
C ALA A 197 2.13 -10.13 11.14
N HIS A 198 2.24 -10.16 12.45
CA HIS A 198 2.83 -9.06 13.24
C HIS A 198 3.33 -9.58 14.58
N ASN A 199 4.27 -8.84 15.12
CA ASN A 199 4.67 -8.90 16.52
C ASN A 199 4.70 -7.46 17.02
N ASP A 200 3.83 -7.15 17.98
CA ASP A 200 3.64 -5.80 18.51
C ASP A 200 4.61 -5.46 19.65
N GLY A 201 5.55 -6.37 19.97
CA GLY A 201 6.49 -6.18 21.06
C GLY A 201 5.84 -6.34 22.45
N GLU A 202 6.52 -5.83 23.47
CA GLU A 202 6.13 -6.04 24.87
C GLU A 202 4.89 -5.24 25.28
N LEU A 203 4.65 -4.07 24.68
CA LEU A 203 3.52 -3.18 25.05
C LEU A 203 2.28 -3.36 24.17
N GLY A 204 2.36 -4.14 23.12
CA GLY A 204 1.22 -4.63 22.34
C GLY A 204 0.69 -3.70 21.27
N ASN A 205 0.65 -2.38 21.40
CA ASN A 205 -0.05 -1.51 20.44
C ASN A 205 0.79 -0.34 19.96
N ALA A 206 1.57 -0.59 18.89
CA ALA A 206 2.21 0.51 18.16
C ALA A 206 1.15 1.40 17.50
N TRP A 207 1.25 2.71 17.64
CA TRP A 207 0.31 3.64 17.01
C TRP A 207 0.48 3.72 15.50
N TYR A 208 1.72 3.65 15.02
CA TYR A 208 2.08 3.75 13.61
C TYR A 208 3.07 2.65 13.20
N VAL A 209 2.86 2.08 12.04
CA VAL A 209 3.73 1.07 11.44
C VAL A 209 4.33 1.64 10.15
N PRO A 210 5.66 1.74 10.05
CA PRO A 210 6.34 2.24 8.84
C PRO A 210 5.90 1.53 7.57
N GLY A 211 5.45 2.29 6.56
CA GLY A 211 4.94 1.77 5.31
C GLY A 211 3.50 1.26 5.32
N PHE A 212 2.99 0.80 6.46
CA PHE A 212 1.58 0.38 6.57
C PHE A 212 0.65 1.57 6.91
N GLY A 213 1.06 2.43 7.83
CA GLY A 213 0.29 3.55 8.36
C GLY A 213 -0.13 3.33 9.81
N LYS A 214 -1.21 3.96 10.26
CA LYS A 214 -1.74 3.74 11.62
C LYS A 214 -2.08 2.27 11.80
N GLN A 215 -1.75 1.68 12.94
CA GLN A 215 -1.96 0.26 13.23
C GLN A 215 -3.41 -0.18 13.00
N GLY A 216 -3.58 -1.42 12.57
CA GLY A 216 -4.89 -2.04 12.35
C GLY A 216 -4.79 -3.28 11.47
N ASN A 217 -5.93 -3.95 11.27
CA ASN A 217 -6.01 -5.15 10.43
C ASN A 217 -5.96 -4.85 8.93
N SER A 218 -6.50 -3.68 8.55
CA SER A 218 -6.54 -3.24 7.16
C SER A 218 -6.53 -1.72 7.06
N ARG A 219 -5.99 -1.21 5.95
CA ARG A 219 -5.90 0.22 5.65
C ARG A 219 -6.06 0.49 4.17
N PHE A 220 -6.67 1.62 3.88
CA PHE A 220 -6.56 2.25 2.57
C PHE A 220 -5.43 3.28 2.58
N GLY A 221 -4.75 3.38 1.46
CA GLY A 221 -3.71 4.37 1.24
C GLY A 221 -3.75 4.85 -0.20
N GLY A 222 -3.14 5.99 -0.45
CA GLY A 222 -2.94 6.55 -1.79
C GLY A 222 -1.49 6.91 -1.98
N THR A 223 -1.03 6.92 -3.23
CA THR A 223 0.28 7.45 -3.61
C THR A 223 0.15 8.34 -4.82
N PHE A 224 1.01 9.33 -4.92
CA PHE A 224 1.21 10.10 -6.13
C PHE A 224 2.67 9.94 -6.56
N ASN A 225 2.87 9.21 -7.65
CA ASN A 225 4.21 8.84 -8.11
C ASN A 225 4.66 9.75 -9.25
N ILE A 226 5.90 10.21 -9.14
CA ILE A 226 6.64 10.84 -10.22
C ILE A 226 7.72 9.85 -10.64
N ALA A 227 7.70 9.43 -11.89
CA ALA A 227 8.58 8.40 -12.42
C ALA A 227 9.41 8.90 -13.61
N TYR A 228 10.62 8.38 -13.69
CA TYR A 228 11.52 8.53 -14.82
C TYR A 228 11.69 7.16 -15.48
N GLU A 229 11.28 7.04 -16.74
CA GLU A 229 11.33 5.80 -17.54
C GLU A 229 12.50 5.86 -18.54
N PHE A 230 13.36 4.83 -18.56
CA PHE A 230 14.56 4.72 -19.42
C PHE A 230 14.71 3.33 -20.01
#